data_cf2e63b949cebbc1aa4adbbff8dfcea2
#
_entry.id   cf2e63b949cebbc1aa4adbbff8dfcea2
#
_cell.length_a   1.000
_cell.length_b   1.000
_cell.length_c   1.000
_cell.angle_alpha   90.00
_cell.angle_beta   90.00
_cell.angle_gamma   90.00
#
_symmetry.space_group_name_H-M   'P 1'
#
loop_
_entity.id
_entity.type
_entity.pdbx_description
1 polymer ?
#
loop_
_entity_poly.entity_id
_entity_poly.type
_entity_poly.pdbx_seq_one_letter_code
_entity_poly.pdbx_strand_id
1 'polypeptide(L)'
;MKLSFTRAGVYRNGHFVFKDDFFLIGNSVEVSADTDFSNPNIFVFPGFVDVHVHLREPGFSYKETVSAGTLAASAGGFCAVCTMPNLDPVPDCLENLKVQLDIIERDAAVKVVPFGAITVGEGGERLSDME
;
A
#
# COMPACT_ATOMS: atom_id res chain seq x y z
N MET A 1 14.49 8.72 11.65
CA MET A 1 14.35 7.86 12.84
C MET A 1 15.29 6.67 12.66
N LYS A 2 16.08 6.29 13.66
CA LYS A 2 16.96 5.11 13.61
C LYS A 2 16.35 4.05 14.52
N LEU A 3 15.97 2.90 13.96
CA LEU A 3 15.53 1.73 14.72
C LEU A 3 16.63 0.66 14.63
N SER A 4 17.03 0.09 15.75
CA SER A 4 17.96 -1.03 15.80
C SER A 4 17.24 -2.30 16.26
N PHE A 5 17.54 -3.41 15.63
CA PHE A 5 17.01 -4.72 15.99
C PHE A 5 18.16 -5.70 16.15
N THR A 6 18.06 -6.58 17.12
CA THR A 6 19.02 -7.66 17.37
C THR A 6 18.40 -9.00 16.99
N ARG A 7 19.17 -9.90 16.42
CA ARG A 7 18.74 -11.26 16.03
C ARG A 7 17.54 -11.26 15.08
N ALA A 8 17.62 -10.48 14.01
CA ALA A 8 16.54 -10.38 13.02
C ALA A 8 16.83 -11.19 11.75
N GLY A 9 15.80 -11.86 11.24
CA GLY A 9 15.78 -12.40 9.89
C GLY A 9 15.28 -11.33 8.91
N VAL A 10 16.14 -10.87 7.99
CA VAL A 10 15.79 -9.88 6.96
C VAL A 10 15.56 -10.58 5.62
N TYR A 11 14.37 -10.42 5.03
CA TYR A 11 14.07 -10.99 3.73
C TYR A 11 14.72 -10.18 2.61
N ARG A 12 15.59 -10.85 1.83
CA ARG A 12 16.30 -10.25 0.69
C ARG A 12 16.43 -11.24 -0.45
N ASN A 13 16.15 -10.82 -1.67
CA ASN A 13 16.36 -11.62 -2.89
C ASN A 13 15.83 -13.06 -2.81
N GLY A 14 14.63 -13.24 -2.26
CA GLY A 14 13.97 -14.54 -2.20
C GLY A 14 14.32 -15.42 -0.99
N HIS A 15 15.18 -14.98 -0.07
CA HIS A 15 15.57 -15.73 1.13
C HIS A 15 15.75 -14.83 2.35
N PHE A 16 15.76 -15.43 3.54
CA PHE A 16 16.11 -14.73 4.76
C PHE A 16 17.61 -14.67 4.96
N VAL A 17 18.12 -13.49 5.28
CA VAL A 17 19.48 -13.27 5.78
C VAL A 17 19.37 -12.93 7.27
N PHE A 18 20.04 -13.69 8.12
CA PHE A 18 20.01 -13.48 9.56
C PHE A 18 21.18 -12.59 9.97
N LYS A 19 20.88 -11.59 10.79
CA LYS A 19 21.83 -10.53 11.18
C LYS A 19 21.73 -10.25 12.66
N ASP A 20 22.88 -9.96 13.29
CA ASP A 20 22.93 -9.56 14.69
C ASP A 20 22.33 -8.19 14.92
N ASP A 21 22.74 -7.23 14.10
CA ASP A 21 22.23 -5.86 14.17
C ASP A 21 21.91 -5.35 12.78
N PHE A 22 20.74 -4.75 12.61
CA PHE A 22 20.44 -3.94 11.46
C PHE A 22 19.74 -2.63 11.88
N PHE A 23 19.87 -1.63 11.04
CA PHE A 23 19.35 -0.30 11.28
C PHE A 23 18.42 0.12 10.15
N LEU A 24 17.26 0.66 10.52
CA LEU A 24 16.40 1.40 9.60
C LEU A 24 16.75 2.88 9.69
N ILE A 25 17.27 3.43 8.59
CA ILE A 25 17.57 4.85 8.46
C ILE A 25 16.72 5.43 7.33
N GLY A 26 15.69 6.20 7.69
CA GLY A 26 14.73 6.67 6.69
C GLY A 26 14.04 5.51 5.98
N ASN A 27 14.19 5.42 4.65
CA ASN A 27 13.62 4.37 3.81
C ASN A 27 14.63 3.26 3.44
N SER A 28 15.81 3.25 4.06
CA SER A 28 16.85 2.25 3.79
C SER A 28 17.12 1.36 4.99
N VAL A 29 17.46 0.11 4.71
CA VAL A 29 17.89 -0.87 5.71
C VAL A 29 19.41 -1.01 5.61
N GLU A 30 20.14 -0.59 6.64
CA GLU A 30 21.57 -0.83 6.78
C GLU A 30 21.81 -1.97 7.74
N VAL A 31 22.74 -2.85 7.38
CA VAL A 31 23.03 -4.08 8.12
C VAL A 31 24.51 -4.12 8.47
N SER A 32 24.84 -4.32 9.76
CA SER A 32 26.19 -4.16 10.28
C SER A 32 27.06 -5.41 10.21
N ALA A 33 26.48 -6.61 10.33
CA ALA A 33 27.25 -7.88 10.31
C ALA A 33 26.40 -9.07 9.83
N ASP A 34 27.06 -10.08 9.26
CA ASP A 34 26.44 -11.36 8.91
C ASP A 34 26.73 -12.36 10.03
N THR A 35 25.69 -12.81 10.71
CA THR A 35 25.77 -13.89 11.69
C THR A 35 24.70 -14.93 11.39
N ASP A 36 25.04 -16.20 11.58
CA ASP A 36 24.10 -17.30 11.42
C ASP A 36 23.34 -17.53 12.73
N PHE A 37 22.03 -17.27 12.72
CA PHE A 37 21.17 -17.55 13.86
C PHE A 37 20.17 -18.66 13.52
N SER A 38 20.26 -19.75 14.24
CA SER A 38 19.31 -20.85 14.09
C SER A 38 17.88 -20.52 14.56
N ASN A 39 17.67 -19.38 15.26
CA ASN A 39 16.38 -19.01 15.81
C ASN A 39 16.22 -17.48 15.96
N PRO A 40 15.85 -16.74 14.91
CA PRO A 40 15.61 -15.29 15.00
C PRO A 40 14.35 -15.01 15.79
N ASN A 41 14.36 -13.95 16.60
CA ASN A 41 13.18 -13.50 17.36
C ASN A 41 12.29 -12.55 16.55
N ILE A 42 12.82 -11.97 15.46
CA ILE A 42 12.16 -10.95 14.65
C ILE A 42 12.42 -11.24 13.18
N PHE A 43 11.38 -11.11 12.37
CA PHE A 43 11.48 -11.19 10.91
C PHE A 43 11.16 -9.83 10.31
N VAL A 44 11.98 -9.37 9.37
CA VAL A 44 11.80 -8.11 8.65
C VAL A 44 11.53 -8.40 7.19
N PHE A 45 10.41 -7.93 6.70
CA PHE A 45 9.98 -8.01 5.32
C PHE A 45 9.92 -6.62 4.70
N PRO A 46 9.98 -6.51 3.36
CA PRO A 46 9.45 -5.34 2.66
C PRO A 46 7.98 -5.14 3.06
N GLY A 47 7.52 -3.88 3.04
CA GLY A 47 6.09 -3.59 3.25
C GLY A 47 5.24 -4.35 2.23
N PHE A 48 4.10 -4.86 2.67
CA PHE A 48 3.18 -5.60 1.82
C PHE A 48 2.47 -4.68 0.83
N VAL A 49 2.02 -5.25 -0.28
CA VAL A 49 1.18 -4.57 -1.27
C VAL A 49 -0.11 -5.37 -1.43
N ASP A 50 -1.25 -4.71 -1.24
CA ASP A 50 -2.55 -5.29 -1.54
C ASP A 50 -3.05 -4.74 -2.88
N VAL A 51 -3.28 -5.63 -3.83
CA VAL A 51 -3.68 -5.26 -5.19
C VAL A 51 -5.20 -5.20 -5.39
N HIS A 52 -5.99 -5.40 -4.34
CA HIS A 52 -7.45 -5.40 -4.43
C HIS A 52 -8.11 -4.99 -3.12
N VAL A 53 -8.29 -3.69 -2.93
CA VAL A 53 -9.03 -3.14 -1.79
C VAL A 53 -10.18 -2.24 -2.27
N HIS A 54 -11.12 -1.96 -1.36
CA HIS A 54 -12.21 -1.04 -1.63
C HIS A 54 -12.15 0.15 -0.67
N LEU A 55 -11.45 1.21 -1.07
CA LEU A 55 -11.57 2.51 -0.40
C LEU A 55 -12.82 3.21 -0.94
N ARG A 56 -13.70 3.63 -0.05
CA ARG A 56 -15.08 4.01 -0.39
C ARG A 56 -15.28 5.48 -0.74
N GLU A 57 -14.23 6.21 -1.04
CA GLU A 57 -14.27 7.61 -1.48
C GLU A 57 -13.71 7.77 -2.89
N PRO A 58 -14.40 8.59 -3.69
CA PRO A 58 -15.62 9.38 -3.43
C PRO A 58 -16.93 8.55 -3.38
N GLY A 59 -17.97 9.16 -2.88
CA GLY A 59 -19.38 8.70 -2.96
C GLY A 59 -19.89 7.88 -1.78
N PHE A 60 -19.04 7.09 -1.11
CA PHE A 60 -19.46 6.14 -0.08
C PHE A 60 -18.68 6.27 1.24
N SER A 61 -18.28 7.50 1.58
CA SER A 61 -17.49 7.79 2.80
C SER A 61 -18.15 7.33 4.11
N TYR A 62 -19.48 7.17 4.11
CA TYR A 62 -20.20 6.60 5.25
C TYR A 62 -19.89 5.11 5.52
N LYS A 63 -19.31 4.41 4.55
CA LYS A 63 -18.84 3.02 4.73
C LYS A 63 -17.39 2.98 5.19
N GLU A 64 -16.54 3.80 4.57
CA GLU A 64 -15.13 3.93 4.88
C GLU A 64 -14.54 5.17 4.19
N THR A 65 -13.59 5.83 4.83
CA THR A 65 -12.82 6.91 4.23
C THR A 65 -11.46 6.43 3.74
N VAL A 66 -10.84 7.15 2.80
CA VAL A 66 -9.47 6.90 2.36
C VAL A 66 -8.50 6.94 3.55
N SER A 67 -8.67 7.92 4.45
CA SER A 67 -7.86 8.04 5.66
C SER A 67 -7.98 6.79 6.55
N ALA A 68 -9.20 6.34 6.86
CA ALA A 68 -9.42 5.19 7.76
C ALA A 68 -8.87 3.89 7.16
N GLY A 69 -9.19 3.60 5.89
CA GLY A 69 -8.73 2.38 5.23
C GLY A 69 -7.21 2.33 5.05
N THR A 70 -6.58 3.46 4.71
CA THR A 70 -5.11 3.51 4.56
C THR A 70 -4.36 3.49 5.88
N LEU A 71 -4.92 4.02 6.96
CA LEU A 71 -4.38 3.84 8.32
C LEU A 71 -4.47 2.39 8.77
N ALA A 72 -5.57 1.70 8.49
CA ALA A 72 -5.70 0.27 8.75
C ALA A 72 -4.68 -0.56 7.96
N ALA A 73 -4.49 -0.25 6.67
CA ALA A 73 -3.46 -0.87 5.84
C ALA A 73 -2.06 -0.66 6.43
N SER A 74 -1.72 0.58 6.83
CA SER A 74 -0.44 0.89 7.49
C SER A 74 -0.24 0.08 8.77
N ALA A 75 -1.26 -0.03 9.61
CA ALA A 75 -1.21 -0.85 10.83
C ALA A 75 -1.03 -2.35 10.53
N GLY A 76 -1.54 -2.83 9.40
CA GLY A 76 -1.35 -4.19 8.90
C GLY A 76 0.00 -4.46 8.22
N GLY A 77 0.87 -3.44 8.10
CA GLY A 77 2.19 -3.57 7.45
C GLY A 77 2.16 -3.40 5.93
N PHE A 78 1.07 -2.92 5.35
CA PHE A 78 0.98 -2.59 3.92
C PHE A 78 1.60 -1.21 3.65
N CYS A 79 2.45 -1.13 2.65
CA CYS A 79 3.06 0.12 2.19
C CYS A 79 2.36 0.70 0.95
N ALA A 80 1.58 -0.13 0.26
CA ALA A 80 0.77 0.28 -0.89
C ALA A 80 -0.49 -0.56 -1.00
N VAL A 81 -1.55 0.05 -1.51
CA VAL A 81 -2.82 -0.63 -1.83
C VAL A 81 -3.34 -0.19 -3.20
N CYS A 82 -3.95 -1.11 -3.96
CA CYS A 82 -4.63 -0.78 -5.21
C CYS A 82 -6.14 -0.79 -4.97
N THR A 83 -6.81 0.35 -5.20
CA THR A 83 -8.24 0.48 -4.92
C THR A 83 -9.10 0.28 -6.16
N MET A 84 -10.18 -0.45 -5.97
CA MET A 84 -11.14 -0.80 -7.02
C MET A 84 -12.02 0.40 -7.41
N PRO A 85 -12.54 0.44 -8.67
CA PRO A 85 -13.20 1.62 -9.23
C PRO A 85 -14.68 1.78 -8.86
N ASN A 86 -15.27 0.90 -8.05
CA ASN A 86 -16.70 0.92 -7.72
C ASN A 86 -17.06 2.06 -6.75
N LEU A 87 -17.01 3.28 -7.27
CA LEU A 87 -17.16 4.57 -6.57
C LEU A 87 -18.26 5.42 -7.20
N ASP A 88 -18.52 6.59 -6.64
CA ASP A 88 -19.43 7.59 -7.18
C ASP A 88 -18.82 9.01 -7.03
N PRO A 89 -18.40 9.64 -8.14
CA PRO A 89 -18.47 9.13 -9.52
C PRO A 89 -17.53 7.94 -9.76
N VAL A 90 -17.93 7.07 -10.69
CA VAL A 90 -17.07 5.98 -11.19
C VAL A 90 -15.86 6.59 -11.90
N PRO A 91 -14.61 6.17 -11.61
CA PRO A 91 -13.41 6.68 -12.28
C PRO A 91 -13.26 6.06 -13.68
N ASP A 92 -14.16 6.42 -14.59
CA ASP A 92 -14.26 5.96 -15.98
C ASP A 92 -13.79 7.00 -17.01
N CYS A 93 -13.35 8.16 -16.54
CA CYS A 93 -12.71 9.21 -17.31
C CYS A 93 -11.74 9.99 -16.42
N LEU A 94 -10.85 10.78 -17.02
CA LEU A 94 -9.85 11.55 -16.31
C LEU A 94 -10.47 12.50 -15.26
N GLU A 95 -11.58 13.13 -15.58
CA GLU A 95 -12.27 14.08 -14.69
C GLU A 95 -12.74 13.37 -13.39
N ASN A 96 -13.39 12.22 -13.51
CA ASN A 96 -13.85 11.42 -12.38
C ASN A 96 -12.68 10.83 -11.58
N LEU A 97 -11.64 10.33 -12.26
CA LEU A 97 -10.45 9.82 -11.61
C LEU A 97 -9.75 10.90 -10.79
N LYS A 98 -9.71 12.14 -11.29
CA LYS A 98 -9.09 13.26 -10.59
C LYS A 98 -9.74 13.54 -9.24
N VAL A 99 -11.05 13.41 -9.12
CA VAL A 99 -11.76 13.56 -7.82
C VAL A 99 -11.20 12.56 -6.79
N GLN A 100 -10.98 11.30 -7.19
CA GLN A 100 -10.41 10.28 -6.32
C GLN A 100 -8.95 10.57 -5.99
N LEU A 101 -8.14 11.00 -6.97
CA LEU A 101 -6.72 11.32 -6.76
C LEU A 101 -6.54 12.48 -5.79
N ASP A 102 -7.36 13.52 -5.86
CA ASP A 102 -7.31 14.68 -4.95
C ASP A 102 -7.60 14.26 -3.49
N ILE A 103 -8.53 13.32 -3.28
CA ILE A 103 -8.80 12.75 -1.95
C ILE A 103 -7.62 11.91 -1.46
N ILE A 104 -7.07 11.06 -2.33
CA ILE A 104 -5.90 10.22 -2.01
C ILE A 104 -4.71 11.08 -1.62
N GLU A 105 -4.40 12.13 -2.39
CA GLU A 105 -3.28 13.03 -2.11
C GLU A 105 -3.41 13.71 -0.74
N ARG A 106 -4.62 14.08 -0.37
CA ARG A 106 -4.90 14.77 0.90
C ARG A 106 -4.89 13.84 2.10
N ASP A 107 -5.47 12.64 1.99
CA ASP A 107 -5.92 11.84 3.13
C ASP A 107 -5.20 10.49 3.29
N ALA A 108 -4.45 10.01 2.28
CA ALA A 108 -3.87 8.69 2.32
C ALA A 108 -2.64 8.59 3.23
N ALA A 109 -2.63 7.60 4.13
CA ALA A 109 -1.50 7.30 5.02
C ALA A 109 -0.43 6.38 4.38
N VAL A 110 -0.80 5.60 3.34
CA VAL A 110 0.09 4.77 2.53
C VAL A 110 -0.12 5.07 1.05
N LYS A 111 0.78 4.57 0.19
CA LYS A 111 0.61 4.74 -1.26
C LYS A 111 -0.69 4.08 -1.72
N VAL A 112 -1.53 4.83 -2.41
CA VAL A 112 -2.75 4.32 -3.06
C VAL A 112 -2.61 4.42 -4.57
N VAL A 113 -2.91 3.32 -5.27
CA VAL A 113 -2.91 3.25 -6.73
C VAL A 113 -4.34 2.90 -7.15
N PRO A 114 -5.12 3.86 -7.67
CA PRO A 114 -6.49 3.59 -8.10
C PRO A 114 -6.51 2.86 -9.44
N PHE A 115 -7.44 1.92 -9.59
CA PHE A 115 -7.83 1.39 -10.89
C PHE A 115 -8.91 2.27 -11.51
N GLY A 116 -8.77 2.58 -12.82
CA GLY A 116 -9.87 3.10 -13.61
C GLY A 116 -10.87 2.00 -13.97
N ALA A 117 -12.13 2.37 -14.15
CA ALA A 117 -13.14 1.45 -14.64
C ALA A 117 -12.90 1.13 -16.11
N ILE A 118 -13.03 -0.13 -16.49
CA ILE A 118 -12.84 -0.57 -17.89
C ILE A 118 -13.97 -0.05 -18.78
N THR A 119 -15.18 0.07 -18.23
CA THR A 119 -16.37 0.52 -18.96
C THR A 119 -17.02 1.69 -18.28
N VAL A 120 -17.66 2.55 -19.06
CA VAL A 120 -18.39 3.72 -18.57
C VAL A 120 -19.45 3.30 -17.56
N GLY A 121 -19.38 3.92 -16.36
CA GLY A 121 -20.27 3.63 -15.24
C GLY A 121 -20.25 2.18 -14.76
N GLU A 122 -19.18 1.42 -15.09
CA GLU A 122 -19.10 -0.04 -14.84
C GLU A 122 -20.25 -0.83 -15.52
N GLY A 123 -20.86 -0.28 -16.58
CA GLY A 123 -22.06 -0.83 -17.22
C GLY A 123 -21.80 -2.02 -18.15
N GLY A 124 -20.55 -2.27 -18.54
CA GLY A 124 -20.19 -3.39 -19.42
C GLY A 124 -20.44 -3.17 -20.92
N GLU A 125 -21.00 -2.01 -21.31
CA GLU A 125 -21.47 -1.75 -22.70
C GLU A 125 -20.46 -0.94 -23.52
N ARG A 126 -19.84 0.08 -22.93
CA ARG A 126 -18.93 1.01 -23.62
C ARG A 126 -17.63 1.15 -22.85
N LEU A 127 -16.50 1.10 -23.56
CA LEU A 127 -15.19 1.31 -22.95
C LEU A 127 -15.07 2.73 -22.39
N SER A 128 -14.36 2.84 -21.26
CA SER A 128 -14.00 4.09 -20.63
C SER A 128 -13.00 4.87 -21.49
N ASP A 129 -13.05 6.19 -21.35
CA ASP A 129 -12.08 7.12 -21.95
C ASP A 129 -11.06 7.47 -20.85
N MET A 130 -9.89 6.84 -20.93
CA MET A 130 -8.81 6.98 -19.96
C MET A 130 -7.57 7.66 -20.54
N GLU A 131 -7.71 8.34 -21.70
CA GLU A 131 -6.65 9.13 -22.36
C GLU A 131 -6.53 10.55 -21.78
#